data_abdf6d0c8aa617aec6a7c5197e2bfaf5
#
_entry.id   abdf6d0c8aa617aec6a7c5197e2bfaf5
#
_cell.length_a   1.000
_cell.length_b   1.000
_cell.length_c   1.000
_cell.angle_alpha   90.00
_cell.angle_beta   90.00
_cell.angle_gamma   90.00
#
_symmetry.space_group_name_H-M   'P 1'
#
loop_
_entity.id
_entity.type
_entity.pdbx_description
1 polymer ?
#
loop_
_entity_poly.entity_id
_entity_poly.type
_entity_poly.pdbx_seq_one_letter_code
_entity_poly.pdbx_strand_id
1 'polypeptide(L)'
;MPKTVRDFIYYYYAKLVIAPSAGEAGNYRFIMDRYRRLKNGEIQMSDYDREIQRLAQTPGLCVFCAARGHTVPMEVVPLALGGPVGIHNLVHACTSCDTSRQGLDLLSWWCGKLGRDKDDLPPIPAGLFLKLAHERHTVAFTLASRCADIASLWPRASGEAGRRAPSPSRRR
;
A
#
# COMPACT_ATOMS: atom_id res chain seq x y z
N MET A 1 5.86 -17.31 8.97
CA MET A 1 4.72 -16.56 8.40
C MET A 1 4.51 -15.30 9.22
N PRO A 2 4.24 -14.14 8.60
CA PRO A 2 3.91 -12.91 9.32
C PRO A 2 2.71 -13.11 10.23
N LYS A 3 2.74 -12.54 11.44
CA LYS A 3 1.65 -12.67 12.42
C LYS A 3 1.18 -11.32 12.98
N THR A 4 2.08 -10.36 13.00
CA THR A 4 1.82 -9.02 13.53
C THR A 4 1.76 -7.99 12.42
N VAL A 5 1.23 -6.81 12.70
CA VAL A 5 1.24 -5.66 11.79
C VAL A 5 2.66 -5.38 11.28
N ARG A 6 3.65 -5.32 12.18
CA ARG A 6 5.05 -5.13 11.81
C ARG A 6 5.58 -6.22 10.90
N ASP A 7 5.28 -7.49 11.21
CA ASP A 7 5.73 -8.62 10.39
C ASP A 7 5.16 -8.54 8.96
N PHE A 8 3.88 -8.18 8.82
CA PHE A 8 3.24 -7.99 7.51
C PHE A 8 3.87 -6.83 6.74
N ILE A 9 4.07 -5.67 7.39
CA ILE A 9 4.70 -4.52 6.75
C ILE A 9 6.10 -4.88 6.24
N TYR A 10 6.95 -5.48 7.07
CA TYR A 10 8.31 -5.84 6.70
C TYR A 10 8.38 -6.91 5.62
N TYR A 11 7.50 -7.92 5.68
CA TYR A 11 7.43 -8.95 4.66
C TYR A 11 7.03 -8.38 3.29
N TYR A 12 5.97 -7.58 3.25
CA TYR A 12 5.52 -6.97 2.00
C TYR A 12 6.49 -5.89 1.50
N TYR A 13 7.17 -5.18 2.38
CA TYR A 13 8.21 -4.25 1.97
C TYR A 13 9.39 -4.97 1.31
N ALA A 14 9.83 -6.07 1.90
CA ALA A 14 10.86 -6.94 1.29
C ALA A 14 10.42 -7.49 -0.07
N LYS A 15 9.15 -7.92 -0.18
CA LYS A 15 8.57 -8.55 -1.37
C LYS A 15 8.29 -7.57 -2.50
N LEU A 16 7.63 -6.45 -2.21
CA LEU A 16 7.10 -5.52 -3.21
C LEU A 16 8.05 -4.35 -3.52
N VAL A 17 8.99 -4.06 -2.64
CA VAL A 17 9.90 -2.92 -2.79
C VAL A 17 11.33 -3.39 -3.00
N ILE A 18 11.91 -4.08 -2.02
CA ILE A 18 13.35 -4.40 -2.05
C ILE A 18 13.67 -5.43 -3.13
N ALA A 19 12.91 -6.51 -3.21
CA ALA A 19 13.20 -7.58 -4.18
C ALA A 19 13.06 -7.10 -5.64
N PRO A 20 12.00 -6.38 -6.05
CA PRO A 20 11.94 -5.83 -7.40
C PRO A 20 13.04 -4.82 -7.70
N SER A 21 13.40 -3.94 -6.75
CA SER A 21 14.49 -2.96 -6.94
C SER A 21 15.86 -3.60 -7.11
N ALA A 22 16.04 -4.81 -6.59
CA ALA A 22 17.28 -5.61 -6.74
C ALA A 22 17.24 -6.56 -7.94
N GLY A 23 16.16 -6.58 -8.74
CA GLY A 23 15.99 -7.56 -9.83
C GLY A 23 15.66 -8.98 -9.34
N GLU A 24 15.23 -9.12 -8.08
CA GLU A 24 14.97 -10.40 -7.39
C GLU A 24 13.47 -10.62 -7.14
N ALA A 25 12.61 -10.00 -7.97
CA ALA A 25 11.15 -10.16 -7.86
C ALA A 25 10.77 -11.66 -7.90
N GLY A 26 9.96 -12.10 -6.93
CA GLY A 26 9.54 -13.49 -6.81
C GLY A 26 10.59 -14.47 -6.21
N ASN A 27 11.82 -14.04 -5.98
CA ASN A 27 12.82 -14.85 -5.31
C ASN A 27 12.52 -14.96 -3.81
N TYR A 28 11.83 -16.04 -3.42
CA TYR A 28 11.42 -16.27 -2.03
C TYR A 28 12.58 -16.26 -1.03
N ARG A 29 13.73 -16.84 -1.40
CA ARG A 29 14.90 -16.87 -0.52
C ARG A 29 15.44 -15.47 -0.25
N PHE A 30 15.55 -14.65 -1.29
CA PHE A 30 15.95 -13.25 -1.17
C PHE A 30 14.95 -12.45 -0.32
N ILE A 31 13.65 -12.59 -0.61
CA ILE A 31 12.58 -11.90 0.15
C ILE A 31 12.68 -12.25 1.63
N MET A 32 12.83 -13.52 1.98
CA MET A 32 12.91 -13.96 3.38
C MET A 32 14.18 -13.49 4.08
N ASP A 33 15.30 -13.37 3.36
CA ASP A 33 16.53 -12.77 3.89
C ASP A 33 16.28 -11.28 4.24
N ARG A 34 15.75 -10.50 3.31
CA ARG A 34 15.48 -9.08 3.51
C ARG A 34 14.45 -8.85 4.61
N TYR A 35 13.40 -9.66 4.67
CA TYR A 35 12.43 -9.63 5.77
C TYR A 35 13.08 -9.83 7.14
N ARG A 36 13.96 -10.83 7.28
CA ARG A 36 14.69 -11.08 8.54
C ARG A 36 15.58 -9.91 8.91
N ARG A 37 16.31 -9.34 7.96
CA ARG A 37 17.20 -8.20 8.17
C ARG A 37 16.43 -6.94 8.60
N LEU A 38 15.26 -6.66 8.01
CA LEU A 38 14.34 -5.60 8.48
C LEU A 38 13.89 -5.86 9.92
N LYS A 39 13.52 -7.11 10.22
CA LYS A 39 13.04 -7.49 11.55
C LYS A 39 14.11 -7.37 12.62
N ASN A 40 15.36 -7.67 12.29
CA ASN A 40 16.50 -7.57 13.18
C ASN A 40 17.09 -6.16 13.27
N GLY A 41 16.61 -5.20 12.46
CA GLY A 41 17.13 -3.83 12.42
C GLY A 41 18.46 -3.68 11.69
N GLU A 42 18.91 -4.70 10.95
CA GLU A 42 20.14 -4.67 10.13
C GLU A 42 19.99 -3.75 8.91
N ILE A 43 18.79 -3.62 8.39
CA ILE A 43 18.38 -2.65 7.35
C ILE A 43 17.08 -1.99 7.79
N GLN A 44 16.80 -0.81 7.26
CA GLN A 44 15.60 -0.05 7.58
C GLN A 44 14.84 0.32 6.30
N MET A 45 13.52 0.54 6.41
CA MET A 45 12.73 1.05 5.29
C MET A 45 13.23 2.43 4.82
N SER A 46 13.73 3.25 5.75
CA SER A 46 14.32 4.56 5.47
C SER A 46 15.54 4.52 4.53
N ASP A 47 16.23 3.39 4.44
CA ASP A 47 17.38 3.23 3.53
C ASP A 47 16.95 3.36 2.05
N TYR A 48 15.67 3.14 1.75
CA TYR A 48 15.08 3.19 0.40
C TYR A 48 14.26 4.47 0.15
N ASP A 49 14.04 5.31 1.17
CA ASP A 49 13.12 6.46 1.10
C ASP A 49 13.49 7.46 0.02
N ARG A 50 14.77 7.79 -0.10
CA ARG A 50 15.24 8.80 -1.08
C ARG A 50 14.87 8.40 -2.50
N GLU A 51 15.09 7.14 -2.87
CA GLU A 51 14.82 6.66 -4.22
C GLU A 51 13.31 6.53 -4.47
N ILE A 52 12.55 6.01 -3.52
CA ILE A 52 11.09 5.92 -3.60
C ILE A 52 10.48 7.32 -3.77
N GLN A 53 10.88 8.29 -2.96
CA GLN A 53 10.39 9.66 -3.03
C GLN A 53 10.77 10.32 -4.36
N ARG A 54 12.00 10.14 -4.83
CA ARG A 54 12.45 10.66 -6.11
C ARG A 54 11.58 10.13 -7.25
N LEU A 55 11.34 8.83 -7.28
CA LEU A 55 10.52 8.21 -8.32
C LEU A 55 9.03 8.57 -8.20
N ALA A 56 8.51 8.65 -6.97
CA ALA A 56 7.13 9.04 -6.70
C ALA A 56 6.82 10.46 -7.20
N GLN A 57 7.80 11.37 -7.12
CA GLN A 57 7.67 12.77 -7.51
C GLN A 57 8.12 13.04 -8.96
N THR A 58 8.50 12.02 -9.73
CA THR A 58 8.91 12.20 -11.13
C THR A 58 7.66 12.34 -12.03
N PRO A 59 7.42 13.52 -12.62
CA PRO A 59 6.28 13.72 -13.51
C PRO A 59 6.48 13.00 -14.85
N GLY A 60 5.39 12.79 -15.57
CA GLY A 60 5.44 12.21 -16.91
C GLY A 60 5.50 10.69 -16.98
N LEU A 61 5.52 10.00 -15.83
CA LEU A 61 5.43 8.54 -15.76
C LEU A 61 4.42 8.14 -14.67
N CYS A 62 3.38 7.42 -15.08
CA CYS A 62 2.41 6.87 -14.14
C CYS A 62 3.03 5.72 -13.32
N VAL A 63 3.06 5.86 -11.99
CA VAL A 63 3.63 4.83 -11.10
C VAL A 63 2.82 3.53 -11.05
N PHE A 64 1.58 3.52 -11.57
CA PHE A 64 0.69 2.36 -11.54
C PHE A 64 0.70 1.54 -12.85
N CYS A 65 0.65 2.20 -13.98
CA CYS A 65 0.54 1.53 -15.29
C CYS A 65 1.74 1.79 -16.21
N ALA A 66 2.73 2.55 -15.75
CA ALA A 66 3.91 2.95 -16.52
C ALA A 66 3.62 3.74 -17.80
N ALA A 67 2.39 4.24 -17.99
CA ALA A 67 2.06 5.11 -19.11
C ALA A 67 2.88 6.40 -19.03
N ARG A 68 3.44 6.81 -20.18
CA ARG A 68 4.16 8.08 -20.31
C ARG A 68 3.23 9.19 -20.78
N GLY A 69 3.46 10.41 -20.31
CA GLY A 69 2.69 11.59 -20.70
C GLY A 69 2.23 12.41 -19.50
N HIS A 70 1.08 13.05 -19.63
CA HIS A 70 0.54 13.89 -18.55
C HIS A 70 0.20 13.06 -17.31
N THR A 71 0.71 13.49 -16.17
CA THR A 71 0.43 12.89 -14.85
C THR A 71 -0.02 13.95 -13.87
N VAL A 72 -0.86 13.53 -12.92
CA VAL A 72 -1.35 14.36 -11.82
C VAL A 72 -0.89 13.79 -10.49
N PRO A 73 -0.71 14.64 -9.46
CA PRO A 73 -0.47 14.16 -8.11
C PRO A 73 -1.70 13.39 -7.59
N MET A 74 -1.47 12.20 -7.06
CA MET A 74 -2.50 11.34 -6.48
C MET A 74 -2.08 10.87 -5.09
N GLU A 75 -2.98 10.94 -4.12
CA GLU A 75 -2.73 10.45 -2.76
C GLU A 75 -2.62 8.92 -2.74
N VAL A 76 -1.60 8.38 -2.09
CA VAL A 76 -1.48 6.93 -1.86
C VAL A 76 -2.57 6.47 -0.89
N VAL A 77 -2.74 7.21 0.20
CA VAL A 77 -3.85 7.05 1.12
C VAL A 77 -4.73 8.31 1.05
N PRO A 78 -6.00 8.20 0.63
CA PRO A 78 -6.90 9.35 0.56
C PRO A 78 -7.00 10.09 1.89
N LEU A 79 -7.03 11.44 1.85
CA LEU A 79 -7.23 12.27 3.04
C LEU A 79 -8.54 11.90 3.76
N ALA A 80 -9.60 11.61 3.00
CA ALA A 80 -10.89 11.17 3.55
C ALA A 80 -10.82 9.88 4.36
N LEU A 81 -9.77 9.07 4.14
CA LEU A 81 -9.49 7.84 4.89
C LEU A 81 -8.41 8.03 5.96
N GLY A 82 -8.07 9.27 6.27
CA GLY A 82 -7.08 9.63 7.29
C GLY A 82 -5.63 9.57 6.79
N GLY A 83 -5.42 9.66 5.48
CA GLY A 83 -4.09 9.85 4.90
C GLY A 83 -3.47 11.18 5.33
N PRO A 84 -2.13 11.26 5.48
CA PRO A 84 -1.48 12.51 5.83
C PRO A 84 -1.44 13.50 4.65
N VAL A 85 -1.45 14.78 4.97
CA VAL A 85 -1.15 15.84 3.99
C VAL A 85 0.35 15.90 3.75
N GLY A 86 0.77 15.93 2.50
CA GLY A 86 2.16 16.15 2.15
C GLY A 86 2.71 15.22 1.06
N ILE A 87 3.94 15.52 0.62
CA ILE A 87 4.59 14.83 -0.49
C ILE A 87 4.83 13.33 -0.24
N HIS A 88 4.93 12.94 1.03
CA HIS A 88 5.12 11.53 1.41
C HIS A 88 3.88 10.66 1.16
N ASN A 89 2.75 11.30 0.88
CA ASN A 89 1.50 10.62 0.53
C ASN A 89 1.11 10.83 -0.93
N LEU A 90 1.97 11.44 -1.75
CA LEU A 90 1.65 11.75 -3.16
C LEU A 90 2.53 10.93 -4.11
N VAL A 91 1.92 10.51 -5.21
CA VAL A 91 2.57 9.88 -6.36
C VAL A 91 2.06 10.50 -7.66
N HIS A 92 2.84 10.40 -8.73
CA HIS A 92 2.37 10.79 -10.06
C HIS A 92 1.60 9.63 -10.73
N ALA A 93 0.34 9.88 -11.09
CA ALA A 93 -0.52 8.95 -11.80
C ALA A 93 -1.05 9.57 -13.10
N CYS A 94 -1.30 8.76 -14.11
CA CYS A 94 -2.03 9.24 -15.30
C CYS A 94 -3.51 9.50 -14.93
N THR A 95 -4.17 10.36 -15.69
CA THR A 95 -5.57 10.75 -15.49
C THR A 95 -6.51 9.52 -15.41
N SER A 96 -6.25 8.48 -16.22
CA SER A 96 -7.05 7.25 -16.20
C SER A 96 -6.95 6.49 -14.86
N CYS A 97 -5.74 6.35 -14.30
CA CYS A 97 -5.55 5.71 -13.00
C CYS A 97 -6.17 6.53 -11.88
N ASP A 98 -5.96 7.85 -11.89
CA ASP A 98 -6.52 8.77 -10.90
C ASP A 98 -8.06 8.75 -10.93
N THR A 99 -8.66 8.94 -12.10
CA THR A 99 -10.12 8.93 -12.27
C THR A 99 -10.72 7.56 -11.88
N SER A 100 -10.05 6.45 -12.25
CA SER A 100 -10.56 5.11 -11.96
C SER A 100 -10.59 4.81 -10.46
N ARG A 101 -9.72 5.45 -9.66
CA ARG A 101 -9.61 5.18 -8.23
C ARG A 101 -10.80 5.70 -7.42
N GLN A 102 -11.35 6.87 -7.76
CA GLN A 102 -12.57 7.42 -7.15
C GLN A 102 -12.53 7.50 -5.62
N GLY A 103 -11.38 7.85 -5.02
CA GLY A 103 -11.23 7.96 -3.57
C GLY A 103 -11.20 6.64 -2.80
N LEU A 104 -11.17 5.50 -3.48
CA LEU A 104 -10.96 4.19 -2.84
C LEU A 104 -9.56 4.12 -2.20
N ASP A 105 -9.43 3.34 -1.12
CA ASP A 105 -8.11 2.98 -0.63
C ASP A 105 -7.34 2.17 -1.68
N LEU A 106 -6.01 2.17 -1.56
CA LEU A 106 -5.12 1.59 -2.55
C LEU A 106 -5.44 0.13 -2.89
N LEU A 107 -5.69 -0.69 -1.88
CA LEU A 107 -5.92 -2.13 -2.09
C LEU A 107 -7.35 -2.43 -2.54
N SER A 108 -8.35 -1.69 -2.06
CA SER A 108 -9.72 -1.79 -2.57
C SER A 108 -9.81 -1.42 -4.04
N TRP A 109 -9.04 -0.41 -4.47
CA TRP A 109 -8.95 -0.07 -5.89
C TRP A 109 -8.17 -1.12 -6.68
N TRP A 110 -6.94 -1.46 -6.26
CA TRP A 110 -6.05 -2.35 -7.01
C TRP A 110 -6.60 -3.77 -7.11
N CYS A 111 -6.96 -4.36 -5.98
CA CYS A 111 -7.46 -5.74 -5.94
C CYS A 111 -8.96 -5.81 -6.21
N GLY A 112 -9.74 -4.94 -5.59
CA GLY A 112 -11.20 -5.01 -5.68
C GLY A 112 -11.74 -4.51 -7.02
N LYS A 113 -11.37 -3.29 -7.43
CA LYS A 113 -11.93 -2.69 -8.65
C LYS A 113 -11.19 -3.13 -9.91
N LEU A 114 -9.85 -3.17 -9.89
CA LEU A 114 -9.05 -3.56 -11.05
C LEU A 114 -8.86 -5.09 -11.19
N GLY A 115 -9.22 -5.87 -10.16
CA GLY A 115 -9.08 -7.34 -10.17
C GLY A 115 -7.63 -7.82 -10.22
N ARG A 116 -6.66 -7.00 -9.77
CA ARG A 116 -5.23 -7.32 -9.80
C ARG A 116 -4.80 -8.00 -8.51
N ASP A 117 -3.76 -8.83 -8.57
CA ASP A 117 -3.19 -9.40 -7.35
C ASP A 117 -2.47 -8.31 -6.53
N LYS A 118 -2.57 -8.40 -5.21
CA LYS A 118 -1.83 -7.52 -4.28
C LYS A 118 -0.32 -7.65 -4.46
N ASP A 119 0.13 -8.82 -4.91
CA ASP A 119 1.54 -9.12 -5.13
C ASP A 119 2.10 -8.46 -6.41
N ASP A 120 1.22 -7.95 -7.28
CA ASP A 120 1.56 -7.17 -8.48
C ASP A 120 1.52 -5.65 -8.24
N LEU A 121 1.28 -5.21 -7.00
CA LEU A 121 1.28 -3.78 -6.69
C LEU A 121 2.67 -3.17 -6.96
N PRO A 122 2.75 -2.09 -7.77
CA PRO A 122 4.03 -1.49 -8.14
C PRO A 122 4.85 -1.02 -6.94
N PRO A 123 6.19 -1.11 -7.00
CA PRO A 123 7.07 -0.86 -5.85
C PRO A 123 6.91 0.53 -5.22
N ILE A 124 6.69 1.57 -6.03
CA ILE A 124 6.63 2.95 -5.53
C ILE A 124 5.40 3.19 -4.66
N PRO A 125 4.15 2.98 -5.14
CA PRO A 125 2.97 3.14 -4.28
C PRO A 125 2.94 2.12 -3.14
N ALA A 126 3.45 0.90 -3.34
CA ALA A 126 3.57 -0.10 -2.27
C ALA A 126 4.50 0.40 -1.15
N GLY A 127 5.67 0.94 -1.51
CA GLY A 127 6.64 1.45 -0.54
C GLY A 127 6.10 2.59 0.30
N LEU A 128 5.45 3.58 -0.34
CA LEU A 128 4.83 4.70 0.38
C LEU A 128 3.68 4.23 1.28
N PHE A 129 2.80 3.37 0.78
CA PHE A 129 1.70 2.82 1.58
C PHE A 129 2.18 2.08 2.82
N LEU A 130 3.15 1.18 2.67
CA LEU A 130 3.68 0.38 3.77
C LEU A 130 4.41 1.24 4.80
N LYS A 131 5.12 2.28 4.35
CA LYS A 131 5.76 3.24 5.23
C LYS A 131 4.74 4.05 6.03
N LEU A 132 3.72 4.60 5.38
CA LEU A 132 2.64 5.33 6.05
C LEU A 132 1.90 4.44 7.06
N ALA A 133 1.65 3.18 6.70
CA ALA A 133 1.05 2.21 7.62
C ALA A 133 1.97 1.96 8.83
N HIS A 134 3.27 1.81 8.62
CA HIS A 134 4.23 1.64 9.71
C HIS A 134 4.23 2.85 10.67
N GLU A 135 4.30 4.06 10.13
CA GLU A 135 4.27 5.31 10.92
C GLU A 135 2.97 5.41 11.73
N ARG A 136 1.82 5.16 11.10
CA ARG A 136 0.51 5.15 11.77
C ARG A 136 0.46 4.16 12.93
N HIS A 137 0.88 2.92 12.69
CA HIS A 137 0.87 1.87 13.72
C HIS A 137 1.93 2.07 14.80
N THR A 138 3.01 2.77 14.49
CA THR A 138 4.02 3.20 15.48
C THR A 138 3.41 4.20 16.46
N VAL A 139 2.76 5.24 15.94
CA VAL A 139 2.09 6.27 16.78
C VAL A 139 0.95 5.67 17.60
N ALA A 140 0.20 4.72 17.04
CA ALA A 140 -0.91 4.05 17.72
C ALA A 140 -0.45 2.91 18.67
N PHE A 141 0.84 2.61 18.74
CA PHE A 141 1.40 1.47 19.51
C PHE A 141 0.83 0.10 19.17
N THR A 142 0.45 -0.10 17.88
CA THR A 142 -0.23 -1.33 17.42
C THR A 142 0.62 -2.21 16.50
N LEU A 143 1.92 -1.93 16.36
CA LEU A 143 2.83 -2.74 15.53
C LEU A 143 2.91 -4.22 15.95
N ALA A 144 2.73 -4.52 17.25
CA ALA A 144 2.72 -5.88 17.78
C ALA A 144 1.35 -6.57 17.69
N SER A 145 0.30 -5.84 17.30
CA SER A 145 -1.05 -6.40 17.16
C SER A 145 -1.11 -7.44 16.05
N ARG A 146 -2.02 -8.41 16.19
CA ARG A 146 -2.28 -9.40 15.14
C ARG A 146 -2.81 -8.72 13.89
N CYS A 147 -2.35 -9.19 12.75
CA CYS A 147 -2.78 -8.75 11.43
C CYS A 147 -3.18 -9.97 10.60
N ALA A 148 -4.31 -9.88 9.88
CA ALA A 148 -4.81 -10.97 9.06
C ALA A 148 -4.22 -10.92 7.64
N ASP A 149 -4.13 -9.72 7.06
CA ASP A 149 -3.63 -9.49 5.72
C ASP A 149 -3.17 -8.03 5.52
N ILE A 150 -2.62 -7.74 4.34
CA ILE A 150 -2.15 -6.39 3.97
C ILE A 150 -3.30 -5.37 3.91
N ALA A 151 -4.53 -5.78 3.58
CA ALA A 151 -5.66 -4.87 3.48
C ALA A 151 -6.10 -4.34 4.86
N SER A 152 -5.79 -5.06 5.93
CA SER A 152 -6.06 -4.63 7.30
C SER A 152 -5.02 -3.67 7.88
N LEU A 153 -3.93 -3.39 7.17
CA LEU A 153 -2.91 -2.41 7.60
C LEU A 153 -3.43 -0.96 7.63
N TRP A 154 -4.44 -0.65 6.83
CA TRP A 154 -5.10 0.65 6.88
C TRP A 154 -6.59 0.45 7.14
N PRO A 155 -7.07 0.57 8.39
CA PRO A 155 -8.47 0.36 8.70
C PRO A 155 -9.34 1.38 7.97
N ARG A 156 -10.39 0.90 7.34
CA ARG A 156 -11.43 1.75 6.74
C ARG A 156 -12.04 2.63 7.84
N ALA A 157 -12.37 3.87 7.52
CA ALA A 157 -13.12 4.72 8.43
C ALA A 157 -14.36 3.94 8.89
N SER A 158 -14.57 3.89 10.21
CA SER A 158 -15.67 3.14 10.85
C SER A 158 -17.02 3.76 10.47
N GLY A 159 -17.54 3.47 9.28
CA GLY A 159 -18.78 4.03 8.73
C GLY A 159 -19.65 3.05 7.97
N GLU A 160 -19.18 1.84 7.67
CA GLU A 160 -19.96 0.87 6.89
C GLU A 160 -20.00 -0.55 7.49
N ALA A 161 -19.97 -0.66 8.80
CA ALA A 161 -20.38 -1.89 9.48
C ALA A 161 -21.89 -1.82 9.74
N GLY A 162 -22.71 -2.38 8.81
CA GLY A 162 -24.07 -2.75 9.14
C GLY A 162 -25.21 -2.05 8.45
N ARG A 163 -25.27 -2.05 7.12
CA ARG A 163 -26.59 -2.04 6.46
C ARG A 163 -26.76 -3.33 5.66
N ARG A 164 -27.10 -4.42 6.38
CA ARG A 164 -27.85 -5.51 5.77
C ARG A 164 -29.20 -4.93 5.34
N ALA A 165 -29.44 -4.88 4.04
CA ALA A 165 -30.75 -4.60 3.50
C ALA A 165 -31.77 -5.61 4.08
N PRO A 166 -32.93 -5.18 4.59
CA PRO A 166 -33.98 -6.10 4.98
C PRO A 166 -34.52 -6.81 3.74
N SER A 167 -34.55 -8.13 3.80
CA SER A 167 -35.19 -8.97 2.79
C SER A 167 -36.67 -8.57 2.62
N PRO A 168 -37.20 -8.44 1.38
CA PRO A 168 -38.62 -8.19 1.20
C PRO A 168 -39.39 -9.43 1.65
N SER A 169 -40.24 -9.25 2.67
CA SER A 169 -41.18 -10.25 3.12
C SER A 169 -42.18 -10.57 1.99
N ARG A 170 -42.18 -11.81 1.51
CA ARG A 170 -43.26 -12.33 0.70
C ARG A 170 -44.53 -12.30 1.54
N ARG A 171 -45.48 -11.48 1.20
CA ARG A 171 -46.87 -11.60 1.63
C ARG A 171 -47.59 -12.53 0.64
N ARG A 172 -48.25 -13.51 1.18
CA ARG A 172 -49.26 -14.37 0.49
C ARG A 172 -50.52 -13.54 0.27
#